data_df6c9942d75873d0d3b054e4017d6492
#
_entry.id   df6c9942d75873d0d3b054e4017d6492
#
_cell.length_a   1.000
_cell.length_b   1.000
_cell.length_c   1.000
_cell.angle_alpha   90.00
_cell.angle_beta   90.00
_cell.angle_gamma   90.00
#
_symmetry.space_group_name_H-M   'P 1'
#
loop_
_entity.id
_entity.type
_entity.pdbx_description
1 polymer ?
#
loop_
_entity_poly.entity_id
_entity_poly.type
_entity_poly.pdbx_seq_one_letter_code
_entity_poly.pdbx_strand_id
1 'polypeptide(L)'
;VRKLHIVKCVYCKKEFDRDKVDFVALSARRFAHPECVKQEEARKTQEEKDRIALESYIKKLFHVSEIDIRTKGLIDNYRSKYNYTYTGILKSLIYWYEIQKNSIADSNGSIGIVPYIYKQSNDYFYGIWLAQ
;
A
#
# COMPACT_ATOMS: atom_id res chain seq x y z
N VAL A 1 -10.65 -42.72 20.83
CA VAL A 1 -10.70 -41.27 21.07
C VAL A 1 -10.36 -40.54 19.78
N ARG A 2 -11.28 -39.71 19.34
CA ARG A 2 -11.10 -38.94 18.10
C ARG A 2 -10.07 -37.83 18.29
N LYS A 3 -9.03 -37.84 17.46
CA LYS A 3 -8.06 -36.77 17.43
C LYS A 3 -8.66 -35.51 16.80
N LEU A 4 -8.57 -34.39 17.49
CA LEU A 4 -8.97 -33.09 16.95
C LEU A 4 -7.85 -32.54 16.09
N HIS A 5 -8.20 -32.00 14.91
CA HIS A 5 -7.25 -31.35 14.00
C HIS A 5 -7.42 -29.84 14.06
N ILE A 6 -7.13 -29.28 15.24
CA ILE A 6 -7.26 -27.84 15.49
C ILE A 6 -6.05 -27.10 14.92
N VAL A 7 -6.34 -26.10 14.09
CA VAL A 7 -5.34 -25.22 13.51
C VAL A 7 -5.80 -23.77 13.66
N LYS A 8 -4.89 -22.83 13.50
CA LYS A 8 -5.16 -21.42 13.63
C LYS A 8 -5.08 -20.74 12.26
N CYS A 9 -6.12 -19.97 11.89
CA CYS A 9 -6.10 -19.19 10.67
C CYS A 9 -4.98 -18.13 10.74
N VAL A 10 -4.11 -18.09 9.73
CA VAL A 10 -2.98 -17.15 9.72
C VAL A 10 -3.40 -15.69 9.58
N TYR A 11 -4.61 -15.43 9.11
CA TYR A 11 -5.12 -14.06 8.90
C TYR A 11 -5.99 -13.57 10.06
N CYS A 12 -7.04 -14.31 10.45
CA CYS A 12 -7.94 -13.85 11.52
C CYS A 12 -7.54 -14.34 12.91
N LYS A 13 -6.57 -15.24 13.02
CA LYS A 13 -6.04 -15.78 14.27
C LYS A 13 -7.02 -16.62 15.08
N LYS A 14 -8.17 -17.00 14.52
CA LYS A 14 -9.12 -17.88 15.16
C LYS A 14 -8.79 -19.34 14.91
N GLU A 15 -8.97 -20.17 15.93
CA GLU A 15 -8.77 -21.60 15.82
C GLU A 15 -9.98 -22.28 15.16
N PHE A 16 -9.74 -23.33 14.39
CA PHE A 16 -10.81 -24.13 13.80
C PHE A 16 -10.37 -25.58 13.62
N ASP A 17 -11.35 -26.48 13.53
CA ASP A 17 -11.11 -27.91 13.28
C ASP A 17 -11.16 -28.14 11.76
N ARG A 18 -10.05 -28.60 11.19
CA ARG A 18 -9.93 -28.87 9.75
C ARG A 18 -10.95 -29.89 9.23
N ASP A 19 -11.41 -30.80 10.10
CA ASP A 19 -12.38 -31.82 9.72
C ASP A 19 -13.82 -31.29 9.67
N LYS A 20 -14.09 -30.13 10.27
CA LYS A 20 -15.45 -29.59 10.39
C LYS A 20 -15.66 -28.32 9.57
N VAL A 21 -14.62 -27.58 9.25
CA VAL A 21 -14.68 -26.28 8.58
C VAL A 21 -13.82 -26.31 7.33
N ASP A 22 -14.31 -25.70 6.26
CA ASP A 22 -13.54 -25.55 5.04
C ASP A 22 -12.29 -24.72 5.30
N PHE A 23 -11.19 -25.07 4.66
CA PHE A 23 -9.91 -24.39 4.84
C PHE A 23 -9.08 -24.41 3.56
N VAL A 24 -8.09 -23.50 3.51
CA VAL A 24 -7.07 -23.46 2.47
C VAL A 24 -5.72 -23.74 3.11
N ALA A 25 -4.97 -24.71 2.59
CA ALA A 25 -3.60 -24.99 3.03
C ALA A 25 -2.64 -24.10 2.25
N LEU A 26 -2.01 -23.15 2.94
CA LEU A 26 -1.01 -22.24 2.32
C LEU A 26 0.37 -22.86 2.29
N SER A 27 0.65 -23.73 3.28
CA SER A 27 1.86 -24.53 3.36
C SER A 27 1.59 -25.72 4.29
N ALA A 28 2.61 -26.56 4.54
CA ALA A 28 2.47 -27.75 5.40
C ALA A 28 1.94 -27.45 6.81
N ARG A 29 2.18 -26.21 7.30
CA ARG A 29 1.79 -25.81 8.68
C ARG A 29 0.96 -24.53 8.73
N ARG A 30 0.55 -24.00 7.57
CA ARG A 30 -0.20 -22.73 7.50
C ARG A 30 -1.56 -22.97 6.85
N PHE A 31 -2.60 -22.62 7.58
CA PHE A 31 -3.98 -22.82 7.16
C PHE A 31 -4.75 -21.51 7.33
N ALA A 32 -5.77 -21.34 6.52
CA ALA A 32 -6.62 -20.15 6.56
C ALA A 32 -8.04 -20.48 6.14
N HIS A 33 -8.99 -19.67 6.57
CA HIS A 33 -10.36 -19.75 6.05
C HIS A 33 -10.38 -19.29 4.59
N PRO A 34 -11.22 -19.90 3.72
CA PRO A 34 -11.34 -19.46 2.33
C PRO A 34 -11.71 -17.99 2.18
N GLU A 35 -12.59 -17.48 3.04
CA GLU A 35 -12.99 -16.07 3.04
C GLU A 35 -11.84 -15.14 3.41
N CYS A 36 -11.02 -15.54 4.38
CA CYS A 36 -9.85 -14.76 4.79
C CYS A 36 -8.82 -14.68 3.65
N VAL A 37 -8.63 -15.76 2.89
CA VAL A 37 -7.76 -15.78 1.72
C VAL A 37 -8.27 -14.81 0.65
N LYS A 38 -9.58 -14.82 0.36
CA LYS A 38 -10.19 -13.91 -0.62
C LYS A 38 -10.02 -12.45 -0.23
N GLN A 39 -10.22 -12.13 1.04
CA GLN A 39 -10.05 -10.76 1.55
C GLN A 39 -8.60 -10.30 1.43
N GLU A 40 -7.64 -11.19 1.73
CA GLU A 40 -6.22 -10.86 1.61
C GLU A 40 -5.80 -10.65 0.16
N GLU A 41 -6.30 -11.46 -0.77
CA GLU A 41 -6.04 -11.30 -2.20
C GLU A 41 -6.63 -9.99 -2.73
N ALA A 42 -7.85 -9.64 -2.31
CA ALA A 42 -8.47 -8.37 -2.69
C ALA A 42 -7.67 -7.18 -2.18
N ARG A 43 -7.18 -7.24 -0.95
CA ARG A 43 -6.33 -6.20 -0.36
C ARG A 43 -5.03 -6.03 -1.14
N LYS A 44 -4.35 -7.12 -1.47
CA LYS A 44 -3.11 -7.10 -2.25
C LYS A 44 -3.34 -6.53 -3.65
N THR A 45 -4.46 -6.88 -4.28
CA THR A 45 -4.81 -6.35 -5.61
C THR A 45 -4.99 -4.84 -5.56
N GLN A 46 -5.63 -4.30 -4.52
CA GLN A 46 -5.81 -2.86 -4.38
C GLN A 46 -4.47 -2.15 -4.13
N GLU A 47 -3.62 -2.70 -3.28
CA GLU A 47 -2.28 -2.15 -3.06
C GLU A 47 -1.45 -2.13 -4.35
N GLU A 48 -1.55 -3.18 -5.16
CA GLU A 48 -0.85 -3.26 -6.44
C GLU A 48 -1.34 -2.17 -7.40
N LYS A 49 -2.64 -1.92 -7.46
CA LYS A 49 -3.20 -0.84 -8.26
C LYS A 49 -2.72 0.53 -7.77
N ASP A 50 -2.68 0.72 -6.47
CA ASP A 50 -2.21 1.97 -5.86
C ASP A 50 -0.72 2.21 -6.17
N ARG A 51 0.08 1.16 -6.12
CA ARG A 51 1.51 1.22 -6.48
C ARG A 51 1.68 1.61 -7.95
N ILE A 52 0.94 0.98 -8.85
CA ILE A 52 1.00 1.27 -10.27
C ILE A 52 0.59 2.71 -10.55
N ALA A 53 -0.45 3.20 -9.88
CA ALA A 53 -0.90 4.59 -10.02
C ALA A 53 0.20 5.57 -9.58
N LEU A 54 0.86 5.31 -8.46
CA LEU A 54 1.96 6.15 -7.97
C LEU A 54 3.14 6.13 -8.94
N GLU A 55 3.56 4.96 -9.38
CA GLU A 55 4.69 4.81 -10.32
C GLU A 55 4.39 5.50 -11.65
N SER A 56 3.16 5.36 -12.17
CA SER A 56 2.73 6.03 -13.41
C SER A 56 2.79 7.54 -13.28
N TYR A 57 2.36 8.07 -12.14
CA TYR A 57 2.41 9.50 -11.88
C TYR A 57 3.85 10.02 -11.84
N ILE A 58 4.75 9.31 -11.17
CA ILE A 58 6.17 9.67 -11.08
C ILE A 58 6.82 9.66 -12.47
N LYS A 59 6.55 8.64 -13.28
CA LYS A 59 7.07 8.54 -14.64
C LYS A 59 6.62 9.75 -15.49
N LYS A 60 5.36 10.12 -15.38
CA LYS A 60 4.77 11.24 -16.10
C LYS A 60 5.35 12.57 -15.62
N LEU A 61 5.49 12.73 -14.30
CA LEU A 61 6.00 13.95 -13.68
C LEU A 61 7.43 14.26 -14.10
N PHE A 62 8.31 13.26 -14.11
CA PHE A 62 9.71 13.42 -14.43
C PHE A 62 10.08 13.07 -15.88
N HIS A 63 9.07 12.72 -16.69
CA HIS A 63 9.25 12.35 -18.10
C HIS A 63 10.24 11.20 -18.31
N VAL A 64 10.12 10.15 -17.50
CA VAL A 64 10.94 8.95 -17.58
C VAL A 64 10.09 7.74 -17.92
N SER A 65 10.69 6.76 -18.61
CA SER A 65 10.00 5.51 -18.97
C SER A 65 10.00 4.50 -17.85
N GLU A 66 10.98 4.58 -16.93
CA GLU A 66 11.11 3.68 -15.80
C GLU A 66 11.51 4.46 -14.54
N ILE A 67 11.09 3.95 -13.39
CA ILE A 67 11.46 4.51 -12.10
C ILE A 67 12.83 3.98 -11.73
N ASP A 68 13.74 4.88 -11.33
CA ASP A 68 15.09 4.51 -10.96
C ASP A 68 15.15 3.81 -9.58
N ILE A 69 16.29 3.20 -9.29
CA ILE A 69 16.51 2.45 -8.05
C ILE A 69 16.42 3.39 -6.84
N ARG A 70 16.91 4.62 -6.96
CA ARG A 70 16.86 5.61 -5.88
C ARG A 70 15.43 5.95 -5.50
N THR A 71 14.57 6.19 -6.49
CA THR A 71 13.16 6.50 -6.27
C THR A 71 12.42 5.31 -5.66
N LYS A 72 12.66 4.10 -6.16
CA LYS A 72 12.10 2.87 -5.58
C LYS A 72 12.51 2.70 -4.12
N GLY A 73 13.78 2.96 -3.82
CA GLY A 73 14.30 2.90 -2.45
C GLY A 73 13.63 3.91 -1.53
N LEU A 74 13.37 5.13 -2.01
CA LEU A 74 12.65 6.15 -1.25
C LEU A 74 11.21 5.71 -0.95
N ILE A 75 10.51 5.16 -1.93
CA ILE A 75 9.14 4.65 -1.74
C ILE A 75 9.13 3.55 -0.70
N ASP A 76 10.02 2.57 -0.80
CA ASP A 76 10.12 1.47 0.15
C ASP A 76 10.42 1.97 1.55
N ASN A 77 11.32 2.94 1.69
CA ASN A 77 11.65 3.56 2.97
C ASN A 77 10.45 4.30 3.57
N TYR A 78 9.69 5.05 2.76
CA TYR A 78 8.49 5.74 3.23
C TYR A 78 7.43 4.76 3.72
N ARG A 79 7.27 3.64 3.05
CA ARG A 79 6.32 2.62 3.45
C ARG A 79 6.73 1.89 4.73
N SER A 80 8.00 1.54 4.86
CA SER A 80 8.48 0.76 6.01
C SER A 80 8.75 1.61 7.24
N LYS A 81 9.39 2.77 7.09
CA LYS A 81 9.80 3.64 8.20
C LYS A 81 8.67 4.52 8.70
N TYR A 82 7.88 5.09 7.79
CA TYR A 82 6.84 6.06 8.13
C TYR A 82 5.44 5.49 8.02
N ASN A 83 5.28 4.25 7.57
CA ASN A 83 3.98 3.62 7.31
C ASN A 83 3.10 4.40 6.34
N TYR A 84 3.69 5.10 5.39
CA TYR A 84 2.96 5.83 4.37
C TYR A 84 2.32 4.85 3.39
N THR A 85 1.11 5.17 2.92
CA THR A 85 0.46 4.40 1.87
C THR A 85 0.89 4.88 0.49
N TYR A 86 0.77 4.03 -0.53
CA TYR A 86 1.03 4.45 -1.91
C TYR A 86 0.16 5.64 -2.31
N THR A 87 -1.12 5.58 -1.95
CA THR A 87 -2.07 6.67 -2.22
C THR A 87 -1.68 7.97 -1.50
N GLY A 88 -1.22 7.87 -0.25
CA GLY A 88 -0.76 9.03 0.51
C GLY A 88 0.47 9.69 -0.10
N ILE A 89 1.42 8.88 -0.58
CA ILE A 89 2.61 9.38 -1.27
C ILE A 89 2.19 10.07 -2.58
N LEU A 90 1.30 9.45 -3.35
CA LEU A 90 0.77 10.03 -4.59
C LEU A 90 0.08 11.37 -4.34
N LYS A 91 -0.79 11.44 -3.34
CA LYS A 91 -1.46 12.69 -2.95
C LYS A 91 -0.47 13.77 -2.57
N SER A 92 0.62 13.41 -1.87
CA SER A 92 1.67 14.36 -1.50
C SER A 92 2.34 14.96 -2.73
N LEU A 93 2.63 14.15 -3.75
CA LEU A 93 3.23 14.63 -4.99
C LEU A 93 2.26 15.51 -5.78
N ILE A 94 0.99 15.13 -5.86
CA ILE A 94 -0.05 15.93 -6.52
C ILE A 94 -0.19 17.30 -5.80
N TYR A 95 -0.25 17.29 -4.48
CA TYR A 95 -0.36 18.50 -3.68
C TYR A 95 0.82 19.45 -3.95
N TRP A 96 2.04 18.93 -3.90
CA TRP A 96 3.24 19.74 -4.05
C TRP A 96 3.37 20.34 -5.45
N TYR A 97 3.19 19.53 -6.49
CA TYR A 97 3.45 19.94 -7.87
C TYR A 97 2.23 20.54 -8.57
N GLU A 98 1.03 20.04 -8.32
CA GLU A 98 -0.18 20.52 -9.00
C GLU A 98 -0.96 21.56 -8.20
N ILE A 99 -1.13 21.36 -6.89
CA ILE A 99 -1.91 22.29 -6.05
C ILE A 99 -1.06 23.51 -5.68
N GLN A 100 0.14 23.29 -5.18
CA GLN A 100 1.05 24.38 -4.82
C GLN A 100 1.91 24.87 -5.98
N LYS A 101 1.89 24.16 -7.11
CA LYS A 101 2.57 24.55 -8.35
C LYS A 101 4.08 24.78 -8.21
N ASN A 102 4.72 23.96 -7.42
CA ASN A 102 6.19 24.00 -7.27
C ASN A 102 6.88 23.48 -8.51
N SER A 103 8.11 23.96 -8.75
CA SER A 103 8.88 23.56 -9.92
C SER A 103 9.45 22.15 -9.78
N ILE A 104 9.30 21.35 -10.82
CA ILE A 104 9.90 20.02 -10.91
C ILE A 104 11.42 20.12 -10.99
N ALA A 105 11.93 21.17 -11.64
CA ALA A 105 13.38 21.40 -11.78
C ALA A 105 14.10 21.52 -10.43
N ASP A 106 13.43 22.09 -9.43
CA ASP A 106 14.00 22.28 -8.10
C ASP A 106 14.11 20.98 -7.29
N SER A 107 13.43 19.93 -7.72
CA SER A 107 13.43 18.63 -7.03
C SER A 107 14.62 17.74 -7.42
N ASN A 108 15.36 18.08 -8.45
CA ASN A 108 16.45 17.25 -9.02
C ASN A 108 15.97 15.84 -9.40
N GLY A 109 14.71 15.71 -9.84
CA GLY A 109 14.13 14.41 -10.21
C GLY A 109 13.85 13.48 -9.03
N SER A 110 13.76 14.03 -7.81
CA SER A 110 13.57 13.24 -6.59
C SER A 110 12.20 13.48 -5.94
N ILE A 111 11.70 12.47 -5.25
CA ILE A 111 10.49 12.56 -4.43
C ILE A 111 10.81 12.78 -2.95
N GLY A 112 11.99 13.32 -2.65
CA GLY A 112 12.47 13.55 -1.28
C GLY A 112 11.63 14.54 -0.47
N ILE A 113 10.76 15.32 -1.11
CA ILE A 113 9.89 16.28 -0.44
C ILE A 113 8.75 15.61 0.36
N VAL A 114 8.39 14.36 0.04
CA VAL A 114 7.20 13.69 0.60
C VAL A 114 7.12 13.73 2.13
N PRO A 115 8.17 13.38 2.90
CA PRO A 115 8.05 13.39 4.36
C PRO A 115 7.73 14.76 4.95
N TYR A 116 8.15 15.83 4.27
CA TYR A 116 7.95 17.20 4.75
C TYR A 116 6.53 17.71 4.55
N ILE A 117 5.79 17.13 3.60
CA ILE A 117 4.47 17.61 3.22
C ILE A 117 3.37 16.55 3.35
N TYR A 118 3.71 15.32 3.74
CA TYR A 118 2.79 14.19 3.75
C TYR A 118 1.54 14.49 4.60
N LYS A 119 1.73 14.94 5.82
CA LYS A 119 0.61 15.26 6.71
C LYS A 119 -0.23 16.42 6.16
N GLN A 120 0.42 17.49 5.72
CA GLN A 120 -0.24 18.67 5.17
C GLN A 120 -1.08 18.33 3.94
N SER A 121 -0.52 17.53 3.04
CA SER A 121 -1.19 17.05 1.83
C SER A 121 -2.43 16.24 2.16
N ASN A 122 -2.28 15.25 3.03
CA ASN A 122 -3.38 14.35 3.36
C ASN A 122 -4.48 15.07 4.14
N ASP A 123 -4.14 16.03 4.99
CA ASP A 123 -5.11 16.89 5.66
C ASP A 123 -5.88 17.76 4.66
N TYR A 124 -5.21 18.28 3.65
CA TYR A 124 -5.83 19.08 2.58
C TYR A 124 -6.88 18.25 1.82
N PHE A 125 -6.53 17.05 1.37
CA PHE A 125 -7.47 16.21 0.63
C PHE A 125 -8.59 15.68 1.51
N TYR A 126 -8.31 15.39 2.78
CA TYR A 126 -9.32 15.01 3.75
C TYR A 126 -10.35 16.13 3.94
N GLY A 127 -9.89 17.38 4.03
CA GLY A 127 -10.76 18.54 4.12
C GLY A 127 -11.69 18.69 2.92
N ILE A 128 -11.17 18.45 1.71
CA ILE A 128 -11.98 18.46 0.49
C ILE A 128 -13.03 17.34 0.54
N TRP A 129 -12.64 16.16 0.95
CA TRP A 129 -13.56 15.02 1.05
C TRP A 129 -14.69 15.30 2.04
N LEU A 130 -14.38 15.92 3.20
CA LEU A 130 -15.39 16.27 4.19
C LEU A 130 -16.38 17.32 3.68
N ALA A 131 -15.95 18.19 2.79
CA ALA A 131 -16.79 19.28 2.25
C ALA A 131 -17.76 18.83 1.16
N GLN A 132 -17.64 17.62 0.68
CA GLN A 132 -18.48 17.06 -0.40
C GLN A 132 -19.80 16.47 0.10
#